data_8fbea85a4c6630de269cf4677d78d08a
#
_entry.id   8fbea85a4c6630de269cf4677d78d08a
#
_cell.length_a   1.000
_cell.length_b   1.000
_cell.length_c   1.000
_cell.angle_alpha   90.00
_cell.angle_beta   90.00
_cell.angle_gamma   90.00
#
_symmetry.space_group_name_H-M   'P 1'
#
loop_
_entity.id
_entity.type
_entity.pdbx_description
1 polymer ?
#
loop_
_entity_poly.entity_id
_entity_poly.type
_entity_poly.pdbx_seq_one_letter_code
_entity_poly.pdbx_strand_id
1 'polypeptide(L)'
;CXRSGAIFRRRRAIGRWGETALSIGANTFAFFTRNPRGGKAKDLDMDDVAALRELMEQNDFGPLVAHAPYTYNPCSAKERARELPLEAMAEDLQRMEALPGNYYNFHPGAHVGQGADVGIQMIVDTLCQVMFEGQQTTVLLETMAGKGTEVGRSFEELACIIEGVAAKRPELSGKLGVCLDTCHVSDAGYDIIHDLDGVLDEFDRVVGIDRLHAVHINDSKNPLWRPXRSSRVHRQGDTLAARNLVAVCRLCRILYRMAVCVRCRLFWRLRTNLQVMQLKLDY
;
A
#
# COMPACT_ATOMS: atom_id res chain seq x y z
N CYS A 1 0.20 13.84 -12.07
CA CYS A 1 1.64 13.65 -11.79
C CYS A 1 1.94 12.37 -10.99
N UNK A 2 2.79 11.38 -11.26
CA UNK A 2 3.01 10.59 -10.65
C UNK A 2 3.52 10.98 -9.65
N ARG A 3 3.16 10.72 -8.76
CA ARG A 3 3.70 11.07 -7.47
C ARG A 3 4.65 9.98 -7.03
N SER A 4 5.90 10.30 -7.01
CA SER A 4 6.94 9.39 -6.54
C SER A 4 7.28 9.69 -5.08
N GLY A 5 7.45 8.63 -4.29
CA GLY A 5 7.70 8.76 -2.87
C GLY A 5 8.83 7.85 -2.37
N ALA A 6 9.33 8.14 -1.18
CA ALA A 6 10.31 7.34 -0.46
C ALA A 6 9.68 6.77 0.81
N ILE A 7 10.23 5.67 1.31
CA ILE A 7 9.78 5.07 2.58
C ILE A 7 10.78 5.45 3.68
N PHE A 8 10.28 6.09 4.73
CA PHE A 8 11.13 6.55 5.84
C PHE A 8 10.96 5.69 7.08
N ARG A 9 12.10 5.25 7.61
CA ARG A 9 12.23 4.62 8.93
C ARG A 9 12.60 5.67 9.96
N ARG A 10 12.03 5.53 11.09
CA ARG A 10 11.94 6.43 12.21
C ARG A 10 13.25 6.85 12.90
N ARG A 11 13.45 8.16 13.06
CA ARG A 11 14.20 8.84 14.16
C ARG A 11 14.13 10.36 14.07
N ARG A 12 13.47 10.87 13.01
CA ARG A 12 13.41 12.31 12.75
C ARG A 12 11.98 12.82 12.87
N ALA A 13 11.82 14.10 13.05
CA ALA A 13 10.56 14.80 12.97
C ALA A 13 9.89 14.54 11.61
N ILE A 14 8.57 14.46 11.59
CA ILE A 14 7.82 14.11 10.37
C ILE A 14 7.98 15.18 9.27
N GLY A 15 8.13 16.45 9.66
CA GLY A 15 8.44 17.56 8.74
C GLY A 15 9.75 17.36 7.99
N ARG A 16 10.77 16.84 8.66
CA ARG A 16 12.05 16.50 8.00
C ARG A 16 11.94 15.42 6.95
N TRP A 17 10.95 14.56 7.02
CA TRP A 17 10.70 13.57 5.96
C TRP A 17 10.17 14.26 4.71
N GLY A 18 9.33 15.28 4.87
CA GLY A 18 8.88 16.13 3.77
C GLY A 18 10.04 16.83 3.08
N GLU A 19 10.93 17.46 3.85
CA GLU A 19 12.15 18.10 3.33
C GLU A 19 13.04 17.07 2.58
N THR A 20 13.21 15.90 3.16
CA THR A 20 14.01 14.83 2.53
C THR A 20 13.37 14.35 1.23
N ALA A 21 12.04 14.19 1.20
CA ALA A 21 11.34 13.84 -0.02
C ALA A 21 11.59 14.87 -1.12
N LEU A 22 11.43 16.16 -0.79
CA LEU A 22 11.70 17.25 -1.75
C LEU A 22 13.15 17.24 -2.25
N SER A 23 14.12 16.99 -1.35
CA SER A 23 15.54 17.02 -1.73
C SER A 23 15.92 15.93 -2.75
N ILE A 24 15.09 14.89 -2.87
CA ILE A 24 15.27 13.82 -3.86
C ILE A 24 14.27 13.91 -5.01
N GLY A 25 13.55 15.03 -5.12
CA GLY A 25 12.57 15.26 -6.18
C GLY A 25 11.26 14.49 -6.01
N ALA A 26 11.00 13.95 -4.81
CA ALA A 26 9.74 13.28 -4.51
C ALA A 26 8.72 14.30 -3.98
N ASN A 27 7.44 14.06 -4.25
CA ASN A 27 6.34 14.89 -3.77
C ASN A 27 5.29 14.10 -2.98
N THR A 28 5.71 13.00 -2.40
CA THR A 28 5.00 12.21 -1.40
C THR A 28 6.00 11.28 -0.71
N PHE A 29 5.57 10.62 0.37
CA PHE A 29 6.37 9.58 1.00
C PHE A 29 5.49 8.60 1.77
N ALA A 30 6.05 7.42 2.03
CA ALA A 30 5.47 6.46 2.95
C ALA A 30 6.27 6.43 4.27
N PHE A 31 5.60 6.16 5.37
CA PHE A 31 6.25 6.08 6.69
C PHE A 31 5.53 5.09 7.58
N PHE A 32 6.22 4.55 8.58
CA PHE A 32 5.59 3.68 9.57
C PHE A 32 5.02 4.52 10.73
N THR A 33 3.76 4.26 11.07
CA THR A 33 3.07 4.93 12.18
C THR A 33 3.76 4.71 13.52
N ARG A 34 4.40 3.54 13.65
CA ARG A 34 5.17 3.12 14.83
C ARG A 34 6.30 2.20 14.37
N ASN A 35 7.04 1.59 15.30
CA ASN A 35 8.08 0.64 14.92
C ASN A 35 7.50 -0.44 13.99
N PRO A 36 8.14 -0.73 12.83
CA PRO A 36 7.63 -1.76 11.90
C PRO A 36 7.43 -3.15 12.50
N ARG A 37 8.09 -3.43 13.63
CA ARG A 37 7.91 -4.68 14.39
C ARG A 37 6.87 -4.57 15.52
N GLY A 38 6.11 -3.48 15.54
CA GLY A 38 5.10 -3.22 16.55
C GLY A 38 5.63 -2.39 17.71
N GLY A 39 4.77 -2.13 18.67
CA GLY A 39 5.07 -1.36 19.86
C GLY A 39 4.30 -0.05 19.96
N LYS A 40 4.49 0.66 21.05
CA LYS A 40 3.80 1.93 21.32
C LYS A 40 4.21 3.02 20.32
N ALA A 41 3.25 3.77 19.84
CA ALA A 41 3.51 4.97 19.04
C ALA A 41 4.06 6.08 19.95
N LYS A 42 4.88 6.96 19.41
CA LYS A 42 5.27 8.19 20.11
C LYS A 42 4.16 9.23 19.94
N ASP A 43 4.04 10.10 20.90
CA ASP A 43 3.10 11.22 20.80
C ASP A 43 3.44 12.07 19.56
N LEU A 44 2.40 12.61 18.93
CA LEU A 44 2.57 13.53 17.80
C LEU A 44 3.03 14.88 18.34
N ASP A 45 4.05 15.42 17.71
CA ASP A 45 4.45 16.81 17.89
C ASP A 45 3.60 17.64 16.92
N MET A 46 2.65 18.39 17.44
CA MET A 46 1.69 19.14 16.64
C MET A 46 2.33 20.30 15.88
N ASP A 47 3.43 20.87 16.40
CA ASP A 47 4.19 21.89 15.65
C ASP A 47 4.88 21.28 14.42
N ASP A 48 5.42 20.06 14.59
CA ASP A 48 6.03 19.32 13.48
C ASP A 48 4.99 18.89 12.44
N VAL A 49 3.79 18.52 12.87
CA VAL A 49 2.65 18.21 11.99
C VAL A 49 2.24 19.47 11.21
N ALA A 50 2.13 20.61 11.87
CA ALA A 50 1.78 21.88 11.23
C ALA A 50 2.82 22.28 10.18
N ALA A 51 4.11 22.15 10.51
CA ALA A 51 5.20 22.42 9.58
C ALA A 51 5.13 21.51 8.34
N LEU A 52 4.81 20.22 8.54
CA LEU A 52 4.65 19.29 7.42
C LEU A 52 3.46 19.69 6.54
N ARG A 53 2.32 20.07 7.14
CA ARG A 53 1.12 20.48 6.38
C ARG A 53 1.44 21.69 5.51
N GLU A 54 2.11 22.70 6.09
CA GLU A 54 2.53 23.90 5.36
C GLU A 54 3.47 23.52 4.19
N LEU A 55 4.46 22.67 4.45
CA LEU A 55 5.38 22.19 3.40
C LEU A 55 4.63 21.47 2.28
N MET A 56 3.64 20.64 2.61
CA MET A 56 2.83 19.90 1.64
C MET A 56 2.02 20.87 0.76
N GLU A 57 1.40 21.89 1.37
CA GLU A 57 0.61 22.91 0.64
C GLU A 57 1.48 23.73 -0.31
N GLN A 58 2.68 24.13 0.14
CA GLN A 58 3.60 24.95 -0.65
C GLN A 58 4.24 24.21 -1.83
N ASN A 59 4.25 22.86 -1.82
CA ASN A 59 5.04 22.06 -2.77
C ASN A 59 4.22 21.05 -3.60
N ASP A 60 2.92 21.24 -3.71
CA ASP A 60 2.02 20.33 -4.46
C ASP A 60 2.24 18.85 -4.05
N PHE A 61 2.35 18.61 -2.75
CA PHE A 61 2.52 17.25 -2.22
C PHE A 61 1.25 16.41 -2.45
N GLY A 62 1.46 15.14 -2.78
CA GLY A 62 0.38 14.16 -2.82
C GLY A 62 0.08 13.57 -1.44
N PRO A 63 -0.98 12.76 -1.35
CA PRO A 63 -1.29 12.06 -0.11
C PRO A 63 -0.12 11.21 0.38
N LEU A 64 0.09 11.21 1.69
CA LEU A 64 1.09 10.38 2.35
C LEU A 64 0.54 8.97 2.58
N VAL A 65 1.41 7.99 2.65
CA VAL A 65 1.03 6.61 2.96
C VAL A 65 1.62 6.23 4.32
N ALA A 66 0.80 6.22 5.36
CA ALA A 66 1.16 5.71 6.67
C ALA A 66 1.05 4.18 6.66
N HIS A 67 2.09 3.47 7.00
CA HIS A 67 2.10 2.00 6.99
C HIS A 67 2.00 1.44 8.39
N ALA A 68 1.06 0.55 8.61
CA ALA A 68 0.96 -0.23 9.84
C ALA A 68 2.19 -1.15 10.01
N PRO A 69 2.55 -1.52 11.25
CA PRO A 69 3.56 -2.57 11.43
C PRO A 69 3.17 -3.86 10.69
N TYR A 70 4.13 -4.44 9.98
CA TYR A 70 3.88 -5.68 9.23
C TYR A 70 3.78 -6.93 10.12
N THR A 71 3.95 -6.78 11.42
CA THR A 71 3.67 -7.85 12.39
C THR A 71 2.20 -7.95 12.77
N TYR A 72 1.38 -6.99 12.34
CA TYR A 72 -0.06 -7.03 12.63
C TYR A 72 -0.74 -8.16 11.85
N ASN A 73 -1.62 -8.86 12.54
CA ASN A 73 -2.38 -9.95 11.94
C ASN A 73 -3.82 -9.94 12.48
N PRO A 74 -4.69 -9.10 11.89
CA PRO A 74 -6.09 -8.99 12.34
C PRO A 74 -6.91 -10.27 12.14
N CYS A 75 -6.42 -11.21 11.33
CA CYS A 75 -7.13 -12.48 11.11
C CYS A 75 -6.41 -13.70 11.74
N SER A 76 -5.54 -13.48 12.72
CA SER A 76 -4.88 -14.56 13.45
C SER A 76 -5.89 -15.46 14.19
N ALA A 77 -5.63 -16.76 14.20
CA ALA A 77 -6.38 -17.71 15.03
C ALA A 77 -6.26 -17.41 16.53
N LYS A 78 -5.16 -16.76 16.94
CA LYS A 78 -4.89 -16.43 18.34
C LYS A 78 -5.50 -15.09 18.70
N GLU A 79 -6.48 -15.09 19.62
CA GLU A 79 -7.17 -13.87 20.06
C GLU A 79 -6.22 -12.75 20.49
N ARG A 80 -5.28 -13.07 21.38
CA ARG A 80 -4.27 -12.10 21.86
C ARG A 80 -3.46 -11.47 20.71
N ALA A 81 -3.25 -12.18 19.61
CA ALA A 81 -2.52 -11.65 18.45
C ALA A 81 -3.39 -10.71 17.60
N ARG A 82 -4.73 -10.74 17.79
CA ARG A 82 -5.67 -9.83 17.14
C ARG A 82 -5.93 -8.55 17.95
N GLU A 83 -5.87 -8.65 19.29
CA GLU A 83 -6.11 -7.49 20.17
C GLU A 83 -5.12 -6.35 19.91
N LEU A 84 -3.83 -6.68 19.79
CA LEU A 84 -2.78 -5.68 19.56
C LEU A 84 -2.99 -4.88 18.26
N PRO A 85 -3.22 -5.53 17.10
CA PRO A 85 -3.57 -4.78 15.88
C PRO A 85 -4.84 -3.95 16.04
N LEU A 86 -5.88 -4.47 16.68
CA LEU A 86 -7.15 -3.77 16.85
C LEU A 86 -6.93 -2.43 17.57
N GLU A 87 -6.30 -2.46 18.76
CA GLU A 87 -6.01 -1.25 19.54
C GLU A 87 -5.09 -0.29 18.79
N ALA A 88 -4.04 -0.82 18.21
CA ALA A 88 -3.02 -0.01 17.55
C ALA A 88 -3.53 0.62 16.24
N MET A 89 -4.35 -0.09 15.46
CA MET A 89 -4.94 0.45 14.24
C MET A 89 -5.95 1.55 14.57
N ALA A 90 -6.77 1.36 15.61
CA ALA A 90 -7.70 2.40 16.08
C ALA A 90 -6.95 3.67 16.50
N GLU A 91 -5.87 3.51 17.29
CA GLU A 91 -5.01 4.64 17.69
C GLU A 91 -4.35 5.31 16.47
N ASP A 92 -3.81 4.51 15.54
CA ASP A 92 -3.15 5.03 14.35
C ASP A 92 -4.12 5.83 13.46
N LEU A 93 -5.35 5.36 13.26
CA LEU A 93 -6.35 6.07 12.46
C LEU A 93 -6.73 7.41 13.10
N GLN A 94 -6.92 7.45 14.42
CA GLN A 94 -7.15 8.72 15.13
C GLN A 94 -5.96 9.69 14.96
N ARG A 95 -4.74 9.18 15.04
CA ARG A 95 -3.54 9.97 14.87
C ARG A 95 -3.40 10.51 13.44
N MET A 96 -3.85 9.74 12.45
CA MET A 96 -3.81 10.16 11.03
C MET A 96 -4.74 11.34 10.76
N GLU A 97 -5.75 11.59 11.58
CA GLU A 97 -6.62 12.76 11.43
C GLU A 97 -5.90 14.10 11.69
N ALA A 98 -4.72 14.07 12.30
CA ALA A 98 -3.84 15.25 12.33
C ALA A 98 -3.28 15.60 10.93
N LEU A 99 -3.30 14.64 9.99
CA LEU A 99 -2.89 14.80 8.60
C LEU A 99 -4.04 14.34 7.69
N PRO A 100 -5.12 15.10 7.59
CA PRO A 100 -6.32 14.63 6.89
C PRO A 100 -6.09 14.43 5.38
N GLY A 101 -6.85 13.51 4.79
CA GLY A 101 -6.78 13.21 3.36
C GLY A 101 -5.62 12.31 2.95
N ASN A 102 -4.97 11.67 3.91
CA ASN A 102 -3.87 10.75 3.68
C ASN A 102 -4.34 9.28 3.78
N TYR A 103 -3.43 8.35 3.54
CA TYR A 103 -3.71 6.92 3.47
C TYR A 103 -3.11 6.17 4.64
N TYR A 104 -3.82 5.17 5.13
CA TYR A 104 -3.32 4.22 6.12
C TYR A 104 -3.31 2.83 5.50
N ASN A 105 -2.14 2.29 5.22
CA ASN A 105 -1.91 1.02 4.55
C ASN A 105 -1.58 -0.09 5.55
N PHE A 106 -2.14 -1.29 5.36
CA PHE A 106 -1.81 -2.43 6.22
C PHE A 106 -1.88 -3.74 5.43
N HIS A 107 -1.13 -4.74 5.88
CA HIS A 107 -1.21 -6.11 5.39
C HIS A 107 -2.46 -6.79 5.99
N PRO A 108 -3.36 -7.35 5.19
CA PRO A 108 -4.56 -8.05 5.72
C PRO A 108 -4.25 -9.17 6.73
N GLY A 109 -3.06 -9.77 6.63
CA GLY A 109 -2.59 -10.77 7.59
C GLY A 109 -2.69 -12.20 7.06
N ALA A 110 -2.69 -13.15 7.99
CA ALA A 110 -2.69 -14.58 7.66
C ALA A 110 -3.69 -15.33 8.56
N HIS A 111 -4.56 -16.13 7.96
CA HIS A 111 -5.65 -16.84 8.66
C HIS A 111 -5.17 -18.04 9.51
N VAL A 112 -3.92 -18.43 9.38
CA VAL A 112 -3.26 -19.46 10.23
C VAL A 112 -4.10 -20.74 10.36
N GLY A 113 -4.53 -21.29 9.21
CA GLY A 113 -5.25 -22.56 9.13
C GLY A 113 -6.76 -22.50 9.31
N GLN A 114 -7.34 -21.34 9.61
CA GLN A 114 -8.80 -21.20 9.79
C GLN A 114 -9.59 -21.19 8.47
N GLY A 115 -8.91 -20.95 7.36
CA GLY A 115 -9.54 -20.77 6.05
C GLY A 115 -9.63 -19.29 5.68
N ALA A 116 -9.55 -19.00 4.38
CA ALA A 116 -9.55 -17.63 3.86
C ALA A 116 -10.84 -16.89 4.20
N ASP A 117 -12.00 -17.56 4.07
CA ASP A 117 -13.30 -16.95 4.36
C ASP A 117 -13.40 -16.47 5.81
N VAL A 118 -12.92 -17.28 6.76
CA VAL A 118 -12.87 -16.91 8.18
C VAL A 118 -11.92 -15.72 8.37
N GLY A 119 -10.75 -15.76 7.73
CA GLY A 119 -9.78 -14.65 7.77
C GLY A 119 -10.36 -13.36 7.24
N ILE A 120 -11.03 -13.42 6.09
CA ILE A 120 -11.71 -12.26 5.46
C ILE A 120 -12.73 -11.67 6.45
N GLN A 121 -13.59 -12.53 7.04
CA GLN A 121 -14.60 -12.06 7.99
C GLN A 121 -13.96 -11.37 9.20
N MET A 122 -12.87 -11.91 9.73
CA MET A 122 -12.14 -11.31 10.86
C MET A 122 -11.56 -9.93 10.49
N ILE A 123 -11.04 -9.79 9.27
CA ILE A 123 -10.51 -8.50 8.77
C ILE A 123 -11.67 -7.49 8.65
N VAL A 124 -12.80 -7.92 8.09
CA VAL A 124 -14.02 -7.09 7.99
C VAL A 124 -14.43 -6.59 9.38
N ASP A 125 -14.50 -7.50 10.36
CA ASP A 125 -14.89 -7.16 11.73
C ASP A 125 -13.92 -6.17 12.38
N THR A 126 -12.61 -6.39 12.17
CA THR A 126 -11.57 -5.46 12.65
C THR A 126 -11.77 -4.08 12.03
N LEU A 127 -11.92 -3.99 10.70
CA LEU A 127 -12.10 -2.71 10.02
C LEU A 127 -13.36 -1.99 10.49
N CYS A 128 -14.47 -2.72 10.66
CA CYS A 128 -15.72 -2.16 11.18
C CYS A 128 -15.59 -1.60 12.61
N GLN A 129 -14.66 -2.13 13.40
CA GLN A 129 -14.39 -1.67 14.76
C GLN A 129 -13.44 -0.48 14.82
N VAL A 130 -12.38 -0.49 13.99
CA VAL A 130 -11.31 0.54 14.09
C VAL A 130 -11.61 1.78 13.25
N MET A 131 -12.36 1.63 12.16
CA MET A 131 -12.77 2.76 11.32
C MET A 131 -13.97 3.49 11.92
N PHE A 132 -14.07 4.79 11.70
CA PHE A 132 -15.12 5.61 12.30
C PHE A 132 -15.71 6.56 11.26
N GLU A 133 -16.97 6.89 11.50
CA GLU A 133 -17.72 7.83 10.65
C GLU A 133 -17.04 9.21 10.68
N GLY A 134 -16.90 9.82 9.52
CA GLY A 134 -16.29 11.14 9.37
C GLY A 134 -14.77 11.13 9.25
N GLN A 135 -14.09 9.97 9.40
CA GLN A 135 -12.63 9.93 9.21
C GLN A 135 -12.23 10.45 7.82
N GLN A 136 -11.15 11.20 7.76
CA GLN A 136 -10.62 11.70 6.49
C GLN A 136 -9.59 10.74 5.87
N THR A 137 -8.99 9.91 6.69
CA THR A 137 -7.98 8.92 6.28
C THR A 137 -8.65 7.77 5.51
N THR A 138 -8.13 7.45 4.32
CA THR A 138 -8.56 6.25 3.59
C THR A 138 -7.68 5.07 3.99
N VAL A 139 -8.29 3.95 4.35
CA VAL A 139 -7.58 2.73 4.73
C VAL A 139 -7.31 1.90 3.47
N LEU A 140 -6.08 1.45 3.29
CA LEU A 140 -5.66 0.67 2.13
C LEU A 140 -5.33 -0.76 2.54
N LEU A 141 -5.95 -1.70 1.84
CA LEU A 141 -5.58 -3.11 1.89
C LEU A 141 -4.39 -3.33 0.96
N GLU A 142 -3.28 -3.80 1.47
CA GLU A 142 -2.15 -4.14 0.60
C GLU A 142 -2.38 -5.50 -0.06
N THR A 143 -2.09 -5.60 -1.36
CA THR A 143 -2.07 -6.90 -2.05
C THR A 143 -0.99 -7.78 -1.42
N MET A 144 -1.26 -9.08 -1.26
CA MET A 144 -0.35 -10.02 -0.60
C MET A 144 0.15 -11.09 -1.57
N ALA A 145 1.31 -11.65 -1.25
CA ALA A 145 1.96 -12.68 -2.07
C ALA A 145 1.29 -14.06 -1.96
N GLY A 146 0.46 -14.29 -0.95
CA GLY A 146 -0.18 -15.57 -0.70
C GLY A 146 0.75 -16.60 -0.05
N LYS A 147 1.79 -16.13 0.64
CA LYS A 147 2.72 -17.02 1.34
C LYS A 147 2.04 -17.67 2.54
N GLY A 148 2.06 -18.99 2.58
CA GLY A 148 1.40 -19.76 3.63
C GLY A 148 -0.11 -19.53 3.62
N THR A 149 -0.62 -18.78 4.58
CA THR A 149 -2.05 -18.54 4.78
C THR A 149 -2.42 -17.07 4.73
N GLU A 150 -1.63 -16.26 4.00
CA GLU A 150 -1.91 -14.83 3.81
C GLU A 150 -3.25 -14.61 3.10
N VAL A 151 -3.99 -13.61 3.55
CA VAL A 151 -5.25 -13.13 2.96
C VAL A 151 -4.95 -11.86 2.15
N GLY A 152 -5.66 -11.67 1.05
CA GLY A 152 -5.45 -10.54 0.14
C GLY A 152 -4.50 -10.87 -1.03
N ARG A 153 -4.30 -12.16 -1.28
CA ARG A 153 -3.46 -12.65 -2.38
C ARG A 153 -4.15 -12.55 -3.74
N SER A 154 -5.47 -12.54 -3.76
CA SER A 154 -6.22 -12.36 -4.99
C SER A 154 -7.11 -11.11 -4.90
N PHE A 155 -7.47 -10.58 -6.05
CA PHE A 155 -8.33 -9.40 -6.13
C PHE A 155 -9.72 -9.69 -5.55
N GLU A 156 -10.21 -10.93 -5.69
CA GLU A 156 -11.48 -11.36 -5.12
C GLU A 156 -11.46 -11.29 -3.58
N GLU A 157 -10.35 -11.72 -2.95
CA GLU A 157 -10.24 -11.63 -1.47
C GLU A 157 -10.30 -10.17 -1.00
N LEU A 158 -9.65 -9.26 -1.73
CA LEU A 158 -9.70 -7.81 -1.43
C LEU A 158 -11.11 -7.26 -1.63
N ALA A 159 -11.76 -7.63 -2.74
CA ALA A 159 -13.15 -7.22 -3.03
C ALA A 159 -14.09 -7.70 -1.93
N CYS A 160 -13.96 -8.98 -1.50
CA CYS A 160 -14.78 -9.54 -0.43
C CYS A 160 -14.63 -8.76 0.89
N ILE A 161 -13.41 -8.33 1.23
CA ILE A 161 -13.17 -7.50 2.43
C ILE A 161 -13.89 -6.15 2.27
N ILE A 162 -13.70 -5.47 1.15
CA ILE A 162 -14.28 -4.13 0.88
C ILE A 162 -15.82 -4.21 0.91
N GLU A 163 -16.39 -5.19 0.22
CA GLU A 163 -17.83 -5.43 0.17
C GLU A 163 -18.40 -5.80 1.54
N GLY A 164 -17.66 -6.61 2.29
CA GLY A 164 -18.03 -7.02 3.64
C GLY A 164 -18.13 -5.82 4.60
N VAL A 165 -17.18 -4.89 4.53
CA VAL A 165 -17.25 -3.64 5.31
C VAL A 165 -18.40 -2.77 4.82
N ALA A 166 -18.56 -2.59 3.51
CA ALA A 166 -19.64 -1.77 2.93
C ALA A 166 -21.01 -2.32 3.31
N ALA A 167 -21.17 -3.63 3.39
CA ALA A 167 -22.43 -4.27 3.80
C ALA A 167 -22.75 -4.03 5.29
N LYS A 168 -21.74 -4.02 6.17
CA LYS A 168 -21.93 -3.81 7.62
C LYS A 168 -21.94 -2.33 8.01
N ARG A 169 -21.15 -1.53 7.34
CA ARG A 169 -20.92 -0.12 7.64
C ARG A 169 -20.90 0.69 6.32
N PRO A 170 -22.07 0.89 5.68
CA PRO A 170 -22.15 1.58 4.37
C PRO A 170 -21.49 2.96 4.34
N GLU A 171 -21.53 3.67 5.45
CA GLU A 171 -20.91 5.00 5.60
C GLU A 171 -19.38 4.98 5.48
N LEU A 172 -18.77 3.81 5.63
CA LEU A 172 -17.31 3.63 5.51
C LEU A 172 -16.87 3.18 4.09
N SER A 173 -17.81 2.87 3.20
CA SER A 173 -17.52 2.26 1.90
C SER A 173 -16.58 3.11 1.03
N GLY A 174 -16.64 4.43 1.14
CA GLY A 174 -15.76 5.37 0.42
C GLY A 174 -14.40 5.58 1.08
N LYS A 175 -14.13 4.92 2.21
CA LYS A 175 -12.90 5.09 2.98
C LYS A 175 -12.01 3.84 2.94
N LEU A 176 -12.27 2.92 1.99
CA LEU A 176 -11.46 1.73 1.74
C LEU A 176 -10.95 1.72 0.32
N GLY A 177 -9.66 1.43 0.18
CA GLY A 177 -9.00 1.28 -1.12
C GLY A 177 -7.93 0.20 -1.06
N VAL A 178 -7.08 0.18 -2.07
CA VAL A 178 -6.03 -0.85 -2.23
C VAL A 178 -4.68 -0.17 -2.46
N CYS A 179 -3.66 -0.76 -1.87
CA CYS A 179 -2.26 -0.52 -2.20
C CYS A 179 -1.74 -1.75 -2.97
N LEU A 180 -1.36 -1.58 -4.22
CA LEU A 180 -0.83 -2.68 -5.04
C LEU A 180 0.69 -2.76 -4.85
N ASP A 181 1.19 -3.85 -4.29
CA ASP A 181 2.63 -4.11 -4.20
C ASP A 181 3.05 -4.99 -5.39
N THR A 182 3.98 -4.49 -6.22
CA THR A 182 4.40 -5.16 -7.44
C THR A 182 5.08 -6.51 -7.17
N CYS A 183 5.82 -6.63 -6.08
CA CYS A 183 6.43 -7.90 -5.67
C CYS A 183 5.35 -8.90 -5.25
N HIS A 184 4.39 -8.45 -4.45
CA HIS A 184 3.33 -9.31 -3.92
C HIS A 184 2.44 -9.85 -5.04
N VAL A 185 1.96 -9.01 -5.95
CA VAL A 185 1.08 -9.47 -7.04
C VAL A 185 1.84 -10.42 -7.99
N SER A 186 3.12 -10.15 -8.25
CA SER A 186 3.97 -11.06 -9.05
C SER A 186 4.13 -12.41 -8.35
N ASP A 187 4.43 -12.40 -7.04
CA ASP A 187 4.58 -13.64 -6.25
C ASP A 187 3.24 -14.39 -6.11
N ALA A 188 2.11 -13.69 -6.14
CA ALA A 188 0.77 -14.28 -6.12
C ALA A 188 0.38 -14.92 -7.47
N GLY A 189 1.14 -14.66 -8.53
CA GLY A 189 0.96 -15.29 -9.84
C GLY A 189 0.43 -14.40 -10.95
N TYR A 190 0.21 -13.12 -10.68
CA TYR A 190 -0.21 -12.16 -11.69
C TYR A 190 0.98 -11.74 -12.55
N ASP A 191 0.87 -11.83 -13.87
CA ASP A 191 1.99 -11.53 -14.79
C ASP A 191 2.08 -10.03 -15.10
N ILE A 192 2.51 -9.25 -14.12
CA ILE A 192 2.69 -7.80 -14.27
C ILE A 192 3.85 -7.44 -15.21
N ILE A 193 4.68 -8.41 -15.59
CA ILE A 193 5.86 -8.18 -16.45
C ILE A 193 5.47 -8.21 -17.93
N HIS A 194 4.67 -9.20 -18.32
CA HIS A 194 4.34 -9.40 -19.73
C HIS A 194 2.90 -9.00 -20.07
N ASP A 195 2.00 -9.00 -19.08
CA ASP A 195 0.57 -8.70 -19.28
C ASP A 195 0.03 -7.75 -18.18
N LEU A 196 0.70 -6.64 -17.95
CA LEU A 196 0.26 -5.64 -16.97
C LEU A 196 -1.15 -5.11 -17.28
N ASP A 197 -1.45 -4.87 -18.55
CA ASP A 197 -2.75 -4.35 -18.95
C ASP A 197 -3.87 -5.33 -18.57
N GLY A 198 -3.68 -6.64 -18.86
CA GLY A 198 -4.64 -7.68 -18.47
C GLY A 198 -4.82 -7.80 -16.96
N VAL A 199 -3.73 -7.66 -16.20
CA VAL A 199 -3.79 -7.66 -14.72
C VAL A 199 -4.59 -6.46 -14.21
N LEU A 200 -4.39 -5.27 -14.80
CA LEU A 200 -5.13 -4.07 -14.39
C LEU A 200 -6.60 -4.12 -14.84
N ASP A 201 -6.89 -4.71 -15.99
CA ASP A 201 -8.28 -4.95 -16.44
C ASP A 201 -8.99 -5.92 -15.47
N GLU A 202 -8.29 -6.95 -15.00
CA GLU A 202 -8.82 -7.87 -13.99
C GLU A 202 -9.05 -7.15 -12.66
N PHE A 203 -8.09 -6.34 -12.22
CA PHE A 203 -8.24 -5.51 -11.02
C PHE A 203 -9.46 -4.59 -11.12
N ASP A 204 -9.61 -3.90 -12.25
CA ASP A 204 -10.75 -2.99 -12.47
C ASP A 204 -12.07 -3.74 -12.42
N ARG A 205 -12.15 -4.89 -13.07
CA ARG A 205 -13.37 -5.71 -13.09
C ARG A 205 -13.76 -6.24 -11.71
N VAL A 206 -12.78 -6.61 -10.87
CA VAL A 206 -13.03 -7.29 -9.59
C VAL A 206 -13.13 -6.30 -8.43
N VAL A 207 -12.23 -5.32 -8.35
CA VAL A 207 -12.10 -4.37 -7.23
C VAL A 207 -12.61 -2.99 -7.61
N GLY A 208 -12.36 -2.58 -8.86
CA GLY A 208 -12.57 -1.21 -9.34
C GLY A 208 -11.29 -0.41 -9.29
N ILE A 209 -10.90 0.16 -10.42
CA ILE A 209 -9.63 0.89 -10.54
C ILE A 209 -9.61 2.17 -9.68
N ASP A 210 -10.78 2.76 -9.43
CA ASP A 210 -10.91 3.94 -8.57
C ASP A 210 -10.54 3.66 -7.11
N ARG A 211 -10.43 2.39 -6.72
CA ARG A 211 -9.98 1.98 -5.38
C ARG A 211 -8.45 1.82 -5.30
N LEU A 212 -7.73 1.90 -6.42
CA LEU A 212 -6.28 1.83 -6.43
C LEU A 212 -5.69 3.20 -6.07
N HIS A 213 -5.27 3.38 -4.83
CA HIS A 213 -4.79 4.67 -4.31
C HIS A 213 -3.28 4.75 -4.17
N ALA A 214 -2.59 3.60 -4.02
CA ALA A 214 -1.14 3.59 -3.86
C ALA A 214 -0.53 2.37 -4.54
N VAL A 215 0.74 2.49 -4.92
CA VAL A 215 1.53 1.39 -5.47
C VAL A 215 2.87 1.33 -4.74
N HIS A 216 3.18 0.19 -4.14
CA HIS A 216 4.52 -0.13 -3.66
C HIS A 216 5.32 -0.76 -4.79
N ILE A 217 6.39 -0.11 -5.20
CA ILE A 217 7.27 -0.58 -6.26
C ILE A 217 8.41 -1.36 -5.63
N ASN A 218 8.21 -2.66 -5.50
CA ASN A 218 9.20 -3.59 -4.95
C ASN A 218 9.60 -4.61 -6.02
N ASP A 219 10.87 -5.03 -5.99
CA ASP A 219 11.37 -6.06 -6.87
C ASP A 219 11.24 -7.44 -6.20
N SER A 220 10.78 -8.44 -6.95
CA SER A 220 10.73 -9.80 -6.44
C SER A 220 12.07 -10.51 -6.66
N LYS A 221 12.54 -11.22 -5.63
CA LYS A 221 13.71 -12.10 -5.72
C LYS A 221 13.34 -13.46 -6.34
N ASN A 222 12.04 -13.71 -6.52
CA ASN A 222 11.54 -14.97 -7.05
C ASN A 222 11.34 -14.85 -8.57
N PRO A 223 11.65 -15.88 -9.34
CA PRO A 223 11.21 -15.94 -10.73
C PRO A 223 9.68 -16.01 -10.76
N LEU A 224 9.05 -15.49 -11.81
CA LEU A 224 7.60 -15.59 -12.01
C LEU A 224 7.10 -16.99 -11.65
N TRP A 225 6.07 -17.06 -10.83
CA TRP A 225 5.54 -18.31 -10.29
C TRP A 225 5.19 -19.29 -11.41
N ARG A 226 5.77 -20.48 -11.34
CA ARG A 226 5.35 -21.63 -12.13
C ARG A 226 4.69 -22.62 -11.17
N PRO A 227 3.46 -23.05 -11.46
CA PRO A 227 2.87 -24.08 -10.64
C PRO A 227 3.82 -25.26 -10.50
N UNK A 228 4.08 -25.53 -9.50
CA UNK A 228 4.94 -26.38 -9.15
C UNK A 228 4.96 -27.65 -9.75
N ARG A 229 5.24 -27.85 -10.62
CA ARG A 229 5.58 -29.12 -11.25
C ARG A 229 6.75 -28.99 -12.20
N SER A 230 7.86 -28.37 -11.81
CA SER A 230 9.18 -28.77 -12.32
C SER A 230 10.31 -28.09 -11.59
N SER A 231 11.09 -28.89 -10.90
CA SER A 231 12.38 -28.55 -10.34
C SER A 231 13.42 -28.46 -11.47
N ARG A 232 13.57 -27.31 -12.09
CA ARG A 232 14.77 -26.97 -12.84
C ARG A 232 15.07 -25.48 -12.68
N VAL A 233 16.08 -25.22 -11.87
CA VAL A 233 16.66 -23.90 -11.71
C VAL A 233 17.34 -23.52 -13.02
N HIS A 234 16.83 -22.50 -13.70
CA HIS A 234 17.59 -21.86 -14.76
C HIS A 234 18.40 -20.71 -14.15
N ARG A 235 19.72 -20.93 -14.09
CA ARG A 235 20.68 -19.85 -13.87
C ARG A 235 20.84 -19.09 -15.17
N GLN A 236 20.30 -17.89 -15.24
CA GLN A 236 20.84 -16.88 -16.14
C GLN A 236 20.49 -15.51 -15.59
N GLY A 237 21.54 -14.69 -15.41
CA GLY A 237 21.47 -13.38 -14.79
C GLY A 237 20.86 -12.31 -15.69
N ASP A 238 19.56 -12.42 -15.93
CA ASP A 238 18.78 -11.27 -16.40
C ASP A 238 18.26 -10.56 -15.16
N THR A 239 18.74 -9.38 -14.93
CA THR A 239 18.31 -8.55 -13.83
C THR A 239 16.81 -8.27 -13.96
N LEU A 240 16.03 -8.89 -13.09
CA LEU A 240 14.59 -8.63 -12.91
C LEU A 240 14.32 -7.11 -12.80
N ALA A 241 15.27 -6.38 -12.24
CA ALA A 241 15.22 -4.93 -12.09
C ALA A 241 14.93 -4.17 -13.40
N ALA A 242 15.51 -4.59 -14.53
CA ALA A 242 15.30 -3.89 -15.79
C ALA A 242 13.92 -4.18 -16.40
N ARG A 243 13.39 -5.38 -16.19
CA ARG A 243 12.05 -5.77 -16.67
C ARG A 243 10.95 -5.15 -15.83
N ASN A 244 11.14 -5.15 -14.51
CA ASN A 244 10.22 -4.47 -13.59
C ASN A 244 10.16 -2.96 -13.84
N LEU A 245 11.26 -2.34 -14.24
CA LEU A 245 11.29 -0.91 -14.57
C LEU A 245 10.35 -0.58 -15.74
N VAL A 246 10.26 -1.44 -16.74
CA VAL A 246 9.34 -1.25 -17.88
C VAL A 246 7.89 -1.41 -17.41
N ALA A 247 7.59 -2.43 -16.60
CA ALA A 247 6.26 -2.62 -16.01
C ALA A 247 5.87 -1.43 -15.12
N VAL A 248 6.81 -0.96 -14.30
CA VAL A 248 6.64 0.23 -13.45
C VAL A 248 6.36 1.47 -14.30
N CYS A 249 7.11 1.69 -15.39
CA CYS A 249 6.87 2.82 -16.28
C CYS A 249 5.50 2.74 -16.96
N ARG A 250 5.05 1.54 -17.32
CA ARG A 250 3.70 1.31 -17.86
C ARG A 250 2.63 1.57 -16.80
N LEU A 251 2.81 1.01 -15.59
CA LEU A 251 1.93 1.22 -14.46
C LEU A 251 1.82 2.73 -14.12
N CYS A 252 2.95 3.44 -14.06
CA CYS A 252 2.97 4.89 -13.85
C CYS A 252 2.23 5.64 -14.97
N ARG A 253 2.36 5.19 -16.23
CA ARG A 253 1.62 5.78 -17.36
C ARG A 253 0.12 5.54 -17.25
N ILE A 254 -0.29 4.36 -16.81
CA ILE A 254 -1.71 4.02 -16.64
C ILE A 254 -2.29 4.82 -15.48
N LEU A 255 -1.64 4.81 -14.33
CA LEU A 255 -2.03 5.62 -13.18
C LEU A 255 -2.05 7.12 -13.53
N TYR A 256 -1.10 7.57 -14.36
CA TYR A 256 -1.06 8.92 -14.88
C TYR A 256 -2.25 9.21 -15.81
N ARG A 257 -2.60 8.29 -16.69
CA ARG A 257 -3.78 8.44 -17.56
C ARG A 257 -5.08 8.52 -16.76
N MET A 258 -5.17 7.78 -15.66
CA MET A 258 -6.33 7.79 -14.77
C MET A 258 -6.42 9.10 -13.98
N ALA A 259 -5.31 9.60 -13.46
CA ALA A 259 -5.23 10.90 -12.79
C ALA A 259 -5.45 12.08 -13.75
N VAL A 260 -5.20 11.89 -15.03
CA VAL A 260 -5.21 12.92 -16.07
C VAL A 260 -6.61 13.15 -16.66
N CYS A 261 -7.58 12.28 -16.39
CA CYS A 261 -8.95 12.51 -16.83
C CYS A 261 -9.59 13.77 -16.21
N VAL A 262 -8.93 14.43 -15.25
CA VAL A 262 -9.46 15.60 -14.53
C VAL A 262 -8.73 16.93 -14.81
N ARG A 263 -7.83 17.07 -15.72
CA ARG A 263 -7.18 18.32 -16.22
C ARG A 263 -5.70 18.11 -16.52
N CYS A 264 -5.29 18.00 -17.76
CA CYS A 264 -3.88 18.01 -18.09
C CYS A 264 -3.49 18.85 -19.32
N ARG A 265 -2.66 19.84 -19.06
CA ARG A 265 -1.88 20.57 -20.08
C ARG A 265 -0.41 20.71 -19.64
N LEU A 266 0.27 19.62 -19.28
CA LEU A 266 1.70 19.70 -18.97
C LEU A 266 2.44 18.39 -19.29
N PHE A 267 2.48 18.04 -20.59
CA PHE A 267 2.98 16.72 -20.99
C PHE A 267 4.44 16.68 -21.49
N TRP A 268 5.18 17.77 -21.48
CA TRP A 268 6.43 17.80 -22.30
C TRP A 268 7.77 17.94 -21.59
N ARG A 269 7.83 17.95 -20.26
CA ARG A 269 9.12 18.18 -19.55
C ARG A 269 9.75 16.99 -18.83
N LEU A 270 9.20 15.77 -18.98
CA LEU A 270 9.68 14.61 -18.23
C LEU A 270 10.47 13.58 -19.05
N ARG A 271 11.19 14.04 -20.09
CA ARG A 271 12.01 13.11 -20.88
C ARG A 271 13.42 12.85 -20.32
N THR A 272 13.87 13.53 -19.28
CA THR A 272 15.29 13.48 -18.94
C THR A 272 15.69 13.11 -17.50
N ASN A 273 14.76 12.96 -16.55
CA ASN A 273 15.16 12.62 -15.18
C ASN A 273 14.16 11.69 -14.49
N LEU A 274 14.06 10.45 -14.95
CA LEU A 274 13.43 9.40 -14.16
C LEU A 274 14.52 8.73 -13.31
N GLN A 275 14.85 9.32 -12.18
CA GLN A 275 15.59 8.59 -11.15
C GLN A 275 14.59 7.73 -10.38
N VAL A 276 14.46 6.49 -10.79
CA VAL A 276 13.78 5.48 -10.00
C VAL A 276 14.71 5.12 -8.84
N MET A 277 14.40 5.62 -7.66
CA MET A 277 15.15 5.26 -6.47
C MET A 277 14.76 3.85 -6.03
N GLN A 278 15.61 2.90 -6.33
CA GLN A 278 15.53 1.55 -5.80
C GLN A 278 15.94 1.61 -4.33
N LEU A 279 14.94 1.56 -3.45
CA LEU A 279 15.20 1.43 -2.02
C LEU A 279 15.57 -0.02 -1.73
N LYS A 280 16.85 -0.29 -1.61
CA LYS A 280 17.33 -1.52 -0.98
C LYS A 280 16.90 -1.51 0.48
N LEU A 281 15.98 -2.38 0.81
CA LEU A 281 15.72 -2.73 2.20
C LEU A 281 16.82 -3.71 2.63
N ASP A 282 17.89 -3.19 3.23
CA ASP A 282 18.85 -4.05 3.93
C ASP A 282 18.16 -4.56 5.20
N TYR A 283 17.92 -5.87 5.26
CA TYR A 283 17.44 -6.58 6.44
C TYR A 283 18.55 -6.74 7.46
#